data_33d5192bbed866a27f0b9c647e0b8ec3
#
_entry.id   33d5192bbed866a27f0b9c647e0b8ec3
#
_cell.length_a   1.000
_cell.length_b   1.000
_cell.length_c   1.000
_cell.angle_alpha   90.00
_cell.angle_beta   90.00
_cell.angle_gamma   90.00
#
_symmetry.space_group_name_H-M   'P 1'
#
loop_
_entity.id
_entity.type
_entity.pdbx_description
1 polymer ?
#
loop_
_entity_poly.entity_id
_entity_poly.type
_entity_poly.pdbx_seq_one_letter_code
_entity_poly.pdbx_strand_id
1 'polypeptide(L)'
;MNLSWKTILKKAGIILLSTLLFALCSGLLYITKMAGSINITRPEDEPELASAMTNENLDTETREKLGGYWTIAVFGVDSRNGKLGKENNADVQMLCSINRDTGEIRLVSLYRDTFLMNDTANSGYGKLNQSYFLQGPSGNISAINTNLDMKVEDFVSFNWNSAADAINLLGGVDIELSKAEFYYINAFITETVNITGIPSTHLEGPGMQHLDGVQAVAYMRLRQMDTDFKRAERQRSVIEQVFDNARKADISTLIQVFHTVAPQIMTSISEEEFMDIAYNIKKYYINGTAGFPFEQTTASLGKTGSVVIPSTLESNVEELHRFLYDDDAYTCSGQVRDISREIIKRAVKN
;
A
#
# COMPACT_ATOMS: atom_id res chain seq x y z
N MET A 1 -52.03 -22.34 40.79
CA MET A 1 -52.31 -21.18 39.88
C MET A 1 -51.87 -21.56 38.46
N ASN A 2 -52.74 -22.10 37.63
CA ASN A 2 -52.39 -22.52 36.29
C ASN A 2 -52.43 -21.34 35.34
N LEU A 3 -51.27 -20.90 34.89
CA LEU A 3 -51.19 -19.89 33.84
C LEU A 3 -51.83 -20.44 32.55
N SER A 4 -52.76 -19.66 31.95
CA SER A 4 -53.38 -20.07 30.72
C SER A 4 -52.34 -20.22 29.59
N TRP A 5 -52.46 -21.20 28.72
CA TRP A 5 -51.59 -21.46 27.58
C TRP A 5 -51.35 -20.21 26.71
N LYS A 6 -52.36 -19.37 26.56
CA LYS A 6 -52.30 -18.07 25.86
C LYS A 6 -51.34 -17.08 26.55
N THR A 7 -51.23 -17.08 27.88
CA THR A 7 -50.35 -16.23 28.65
C THR A 7 -48.88 -16.68 28.54
N ILE A 8 -48.68 -18.02 28.47
CA ILE A 8 -47.34 -18.61 28.27
C ILE A 8 -46.83 -18.27 26.86
N LEU A 9 -47.65 -18.43 25.82
CA LEU A 9 -47.29 -18.07 24.43
C LEU A 9 -47.00 -16.57 24.26
N LYS A 10 -47.79 -15.68 24.91
CA LYS A 10 -47.49 -14.22 24.91
C LYS A 10 -46.12 -13.89 25.58
N LYS A 11 -45.83 -14.51 26.72
CA LYS A 11 -44.53 -14.30 27.40
C LYS A 11 -43.38 -14.87 26.59
N ALA A 12 -43.51 -16.03 25.98
CA ALA A 12 -42.51 -16.62 25.10
C ALA A 12 -42.26 -15.72 23.85
N GLY A 13 -43.30 -15.17 23.24
CA GLY A 13 -43.21 -14.24 22.14
C GLY A 13 -42.49 -12.92 22.51
N ILE A 14 -42.75 -12.36 23.70
CA ILE A 14 -42.08 -11.16 24.20
C ILE A 14 -40.60 -11.46 24.45
N ILE A 15 -40.25 -12.59 25.05
CA ILE A 15 -38.87 -12.98 25.29
C ILE A 15 -38.14 -13.17 23.94
N LEU A 16 -38.74 -13.86 22.97
CA LEU A 16 -38.12 -14.03 21.65
C LEU A 16 -37.90 -12.70 20.93
N LEU A 17 -38.86 -11.78 20.99
CA LEU A 17 -38.75 -10.46 20.37
C LEU A 17 -37.66 -9.61 21.07
N SER A 18 -37.57 -9.67 22.40
CA SER A 18 -36.54 -8.93 23.16
C SER A 18 -35.13 -9.47 22.93
N THR A 19 -34.96 -10.80 22.78
CA THR A 19 -33.66 -11.40 22.44
C THR A 19 -33.26 -11.06 21.01
N LEU A 20 -34.19 -11.04 20.06
CA LEU A 20 -33.94 -10.62 18.68
C LEU A 20 -33.52 -9.13 18.61
N LEU A 21 -34.25 -8.27 19.32
CA LEU A 21 -33.96 -6.84 19.40
C LEU A 21 -32.60 -6.59 20.05
N PHE A 22 -32.28 -7.31 21.12
CA PHE A 22 -30.97 -7.22 21.80
C PHE A 22 -29.83 -7.68 20.87
N ALA A 23 -30.01 -8.79 20.13
CA ALA A 23 -29.05 -9.25 19.15
C ALA A 23 -28.84 -8.22 18.02
N LEU A 24 -29.92 -7.58 17.55
CA LEU A 24 -29.89 -6.55 16.52
C LEU A 24 -29.19 -5.27 17.02
N CYS A 25 -29.50 -4.81 18.23
CA CYS A 25 -28.83 -3.66 18.86
C CYS A 25 -27.36 -3.97 19.16
N SER A 26 -27.03 -5.18 19.63
CA SER A 26 -25.65 -5.60 19.87
C SER A 26 -24.86 -5.68 18.58
N GLY A 27 -25.48 -6.17 17.48
CA GLY A 27 -24.90 -6.19 16.14
C GLY A 27 -24.64 -4.76 15.61
N LEU A 28 -25.62 -3.86 15.76
CA LEU A 28 -25.48 -2.46 15.39
C LEU A 28 -24.38 -1.74 16.20
N LEU A 29 -24.32 -1.95 17.51
CA LEU A 29 -23.27 -1.40 18.38
C LEU A 29 -21.90 -1.98 18.05
N TYR A 30 -21.83 -3.25 17.67
CA TYR A 30 -20.59 -3.88 17.20
C TYR A 30 -20.13 -3.24 15.89
N ILE A 31 -21.01 -3.08 14.91
CA ILE A 31 -20.73 -2.43 13.61
C ILE A 31 -20.29 -0.98 13.81
N THR A 32 -21.02 -0.19 14.65
CA THR A 32 -20.65 1.22 14.90
C THR A 32 -19.34 1.36 15.65
N LYS A 33 -19.02 0.45 16.58
CA LYS A 33 -17.72 0.42 17.25
C LYS A 33 -16.59 0.07 16.29
N MET A 34 -16.86 -0.79 15.32
CA MET A 34 -15.88 -1.19 14.30
C MET A 34 -15.66 -0.11 13.26
N ALA A 35 -16.71 0.52 12.75
CA ALA A 35 -16.61 1.68 11.85
C ALA A 35 -15.80 2.84 12.47
N GLY A 36 -15.86 3.03 13.79
CA GLY A 36 -15.06 4.03 14.51
C GLY A 36 -13.61 3.62 14.79
N SER A 37 -13.18 2.41 14.40
CA SER A 37 -11.80 1.92 14.62
C SER A 37 -10.88 2.08 13.42
N ILE A 38 -11.42 2.41 12.25
CA ILE A 38 -10.63 2.61 11.01
C ILE A 38 -10.12 4.04 10.99
N ASN A 39 -8.82 4.22 10.77
CA ASN A 39 -8.22 5.53 10.60
C ASN A 39 -8.37 5.98 9.14
N ILE A 40 -9.61 6.35 8.77
CA ILE A 40 -9.93 6.89 7.44
C ILE A 40 -9.61 8.38 7.46
N THR A 41 -8.67 8.79 6.62
CA THR A 41 -8.27 10.17 6.40
C THR A 41 -8.96 10.66 5.13
N ARG A 42 -10.04 11.41 5.26
CA ARG A 42 -10.79 11.87 4.10
C ARG A 42 -10.18 13.14 3.51
N PRO A 43 -10.07 13.24 2.19
CA PRO A 43 -9.57 14.45 1.54
C PRO A 43 -10.39 15.71 1.90
N GLU A 44 -11.69 15.55 2.16
CA GLU A 44 -12.59 16.63 2.57
C GLU A 44 -12.29 17.18 3.98
N ASP A 45 -11.69 16.37 4.85
CA ASP A 45 -11.31 16.74 6.21
C ASP A 45 -9.86 17.27 6.28
N GLU A 46 -9.02 16.97 5.27
CA GLU A 46 -7.61 17.37 5.19
C GLU A 46 -7.30 18.11 3.87
N PRO A 47 -7.31 19.46 3.87
CA PRO A 47 -7.07 20.26 2.65
C PRO A 47 -5.72 19.98 1.97
N GLU A 48 -4.68 19.61 2.75
CA GLU A 48 -3.37 19.25 2.22
C GLU A 48 -3.45 17.94 1.39
N LEU A 49 -4.24 16.97 1.85
CA LEU A 49 -4.45 15.72 1.13
C LEU A 49 -5.29 15.95 -0.13
N ALA A 50 -6.37 16.71 -0.03
CA ALA A 50 -7.20 17.07 -1.19
C ALA A 50 -6.37 17.76 -2.29
N SER A 51 -5.52 18.72 -1.89
CA SER A 51 -4.60 19.39 -2.80
C SER A 51 -3.58 18.43 -3.42
N ALA A 52 -3.02 17.51 -2.63
CA ALA A 52 -2.03 16.53 -3.09
C ALA A 52 -2.61 15.55 -4.12
N MET A 53 -3.88 15.17 -3.97
CA MET A 53 -4.61 14.27 -4.89
C MET A 53 -5.03 14.96 -6.18
N THR A 54 -4.98 16.29 -6.22
CA THR A 54 -5.27 17.07 -7.43
C THR A 54 -3.98 17.35 -8.20
N ASN A 55 -3.94 16.98 -9.47
CA ASN A 55 -2.83 17.34 -10.37
C ASN A 55 -3.35 18.29 -11.47
N GLU A 56 -3.11 19.59 -11.29
CA GLU A 56 -3.54 20.61 -12.23
C GLU A 56 -2.68 20.66 -13.52
N ASN A 57 -1.50 20.05 -13.50
CA ASN A 57 -0.57 20.04 -14.63
C ASN A 57 -0.97 19.06 -15.75
N LEU A 58 -1.91 18.14 -15.47
CA LEU A 58 -2.41 17.21 -16.46
C LEU A 58 -3.27 17.94 -17.51
N ASP A 59 -2.99 17.69 -18.78
CA ASP A 59 -3.89 18.09 -19.85
C ASP A 59 -5.21 17.30 -19.82
N THR A 60 -6.16 17.71 -20.66
CA THR A 60 -7.50 17.10 -20.66
C THR A 60 -7.45 15.65 -21.10
N GLU A 61 -6.66 15.31 -22.12
CA GLU A 61 -6.57 13.97 -22.68
C GLU A 61 -5.97 12.99 -21.65
N THR A 62 -4.84 13.36 -21.04
CA THR A 62 -4.22 12.57 -19.96
C THR A 62 -5.17 12.40 -18.79
N ARG A 63 -5.86 13.47 -18.37
CA ARG A 63 -6.82 13.39 -17.25
C ARG A 63 -7.99 12.44 -17.52
N GLU A 64 -8.53 12.47 -18.74
CA GLU A 64 -9.60 11.56 -19.17
C GLU A 64 -9.09 10.10 -19.19
N LYS A 65 -7.91 9.86 -19.76
CA LYS A 65 -7.28 8.53 -19.78
C LYS A 65 -7.10 7.97 -18.39
N LEU A 66 -6.50 8.75 -17.47
CA LEU A 66 -6.29 8.34 -16.07
C LEU A 66 -7.60 8.12 -15.31
N GLY A 67 -8.68 8.81 -15.68
CA GLY A 67 -10.02 8.62 -15.09
C GLY A 67 -10.61 7.23 -15.32
N GLY A 68 -10.16 6.48 -16.33
CA GLY A 68 -10.50 5.08 -16.58
C GLY A 68 -9.86 4.10 -15.59
N TYR A 69 -8.97 4.57 -14.73
CA TYR A 69 -8.23 3.77 -13.76
C TYR A 69 -8.44 4.30 -12.33
N TRP A 70 -8.34 3.41 -11.37
CA TRP A 70 -8.25 3.76 -9.96
C TRP A 70 -6.81 3.56 -9.50
N THR A 71 -6.11 4.66 -9.28
CA THR A 71 -4.70 4.63 -8.89
C THR A 71 -4.57 4.88 -7.39
N ILE A 72 -4.05 3.89 -6.68
CA ILE A 72 -3.87 3.88 -5.23
C ILE A 72 -2.37 3.92 -4.91
N ALA A 73 -1.95 4.82 -4.03
CA ALA A 73 -0.61 4.81 -3.46
C ALA A 73 -0.57 3.89 -2.23
N VAL A 74 0.38 2.96 -2.22
CA VAL A 74 0.56 1.97 -1.15
C VAL A 74 1.88 2.22 -0.44
N PHE A 75 1.81 2.46 0.88
CA PHE A 75 2.97 2.81 1.71
C PHE A 75 3.17 1.79 2.83
N GLY A 76 4.32 1.13 2.83
CA GLY A 76 4.79 0.33 3.97
C GLY A 76 5.70 1.16 4.86
N VAL A 77 5.23 1.42 6.07
CA VAL A 77 5.83 2.38 6.99
C VAL A 77 6.58 1.66 8.10
N ASP A 78 7.86 2.00 8.29
CA ASP A 78 8.63 1.54 9.46
C ASP A 78 8.22 2.34 10.70
N SER A 79 7.12 1.93 11.31
CA SER A 79 6.57 2.58 12.50
C SER A 79 6.71 1.68 13.71
N ARG A 80 7.54 2.09 14.67
CA ARG A 80 7.74 1.38 15.95
C ARG A 80 6.72 1.76 17.03
N ASN A 81 5.99 2.85 16.83
CA ASN A 81 5.00 3.37 17.78
C ASN A 81 3.56 3.25 17.29
N GLY A 82 3.34 2.56 16.16
CA GLY A 82 2.03 2.36 15.52
C GLY A 82 1.50 3.58 14.76
N LYS A 83 2.19 4.72 14.75
CA LYS A 83 1.78 5.91 13.98
C LYS A 83 2.19 5.77 12.52
N LEU A 84 1.28 6.04 11.60
CA LEU A 84 1.48 5.84 10.16
C LEU A 84 1.66 7.15 9.36
N GLY A 85 1.63 8.29 10.01
CA GLY A 85 1.80 9.59 9.38
C GLY A 85 3.26 10.03 9.26
N LYS A 86 3.44 11.35 9.17
CA LYS A 86 4.75 12.01 9.10
C LYS A 86 5.70 11.60 10.24
N GLU A 87 6.99 11.88 10.06
CA GLU A 87 8.10 11.49 10.94
C GLU A 87 8.41 9.98 10.92
N ASN A 88 7.83 9.24 9.98
CA ASN A 88 8.15 7.83 9.71
C ASN A 88 8.61 7.67 8.27
N ASN A 89 9.50 6.71 8.03
CA ASN A 89 9.94 6.40 6.67
C ASN A 89 8.98 5.41 6.00
N ALA A 90 8.54 5.73 4.78
CA ALA A 90 7.88 4.75 3.92
C ALA A 90 8.96 3.95 3.18
N ASP A 91 9.24 2.76 3.66
CA ASP A 91 10.24 1.86 3.07
C ASP A 91 9.69 1.06 1.88
N VAL A 92 8.38 0.91 1.80
CA VAL A 92 7.64 0.45 0.63
C VAL A 92 6.86 1.63 0.08
N GLN A 93 7.03 1.89 -1.21
CA GLN A 93 6.24 2.88 -1.94
C GLN A 93 5.85 2.25 -3.26
N MET A 94 4.56 2.11 -3.50
CA MET A 94 4.06 1.42 -4.68
C MET A 94 2.83 2.13 -5.23
N LEU A 95 2.69 2.10 -6.54
CA LEU A 95 1.47 2.46 -7.24
C LEU A 95 0.72 1.18 -7.61
N CYS A 96 -0.55 1.13 -7.25
CA CYS A 96 -1.49 0.12 -7.67
C CYS A 96 -2.50 0.79 -8.61
N SER A 97 -2.44 0.49 -9.90
CA SER A 97 -3.39 0.99 -10.90
C SER A 97 -4.37 -0.11 -11.25
N ILE A 98 -5.65 0.16 -11.09
CA ILE A 98 -6.76 -0.77 -11.34
C ILE A 98 -7.59 -0.22 -12.49
N ASN A 99 -7.64 -0.93 -13.61
CA ASN A 99 -8.55 -0.60 -14.70
C ASN A 99 -9.99 -0.83 -14.25
N ARG A 100 -10.81 0.22 -14.25
CA ARG A 100 -12.18 0.20 -13.70
C ARG A 100 -13.11 -0.73 -14.47
N ASP A 101 -12.89 -0.88 -15.77
CA ASP A 101 -13.74 -1.70 -16.64
C ASP A 101 -13.37 -3.19 -16.53
N THR A 102 -12.10 -3.51 -16.61
CA THR A 102 -11.61 -4.89 -16.70
C THR A 102 -11.27 -5.52 -15.35
N GLY A 103 -10.93 -4.72 -14.35
CA GLY A 103 -10.38 -5.18 -13.07
C GLY A 103 -8.90 -5.58 -13.15
N GLU A 104 -8.23 -5.29 -14.25
CA GLU A 104 -6.79 -5.49 -14.39
C GLU A 104 -6.02 -4.59 -13.44
N ILE A 105 -5.04 -5.16 -12.75
CA ILE A 105 -4.17 -4.46 -11.81
C ILE A 105 -2.74 -4.49 -12.32
N ARG A 106 -2.08 -3.34 -12.30
CA ARG A 106 -0.63 -3.21 -12.52
C ARG A 106 0.02 -2.54 -11.31
N LEU A 107 1.15 -3.10 -10.87
CA LEU A 107 1.87 -2.65 -9.69
C LEU A 107 3.23 -2.11 -10.07
N VAL A 108 3.58 -0.93 -9.57
CA VAL A 108 4.91 -0.33 -9.76
C VAL A 108 5.50 0.04 -8.42
N SER A 109 6.63 -0.59 -8.04
CA SER A 109 7.42 -0.16 -6.89
C SER A 109 8.19 1.10 -7.24
N LEU A 110 7.95 2.19 -6.53
CA LEU A 110 8.77 3.39 -6.61
C LEU A 110 9.99 3.21 -5.69
N TYR A 111 11.20 3.21 -6.25
CA TYR A 111 12.39 3.05 -5.41
C TYR A 111 12.52 4.25 -4.48
N ARG A 112 12.51 3.98 -3.17
CA ARG A 112 12.43 5.00 -2.11
C ARG A 112 13.52 6.06 -2.18
N ASP A 113 14.70 5.69 -2.71
CA ASP A 113 15.87 6.56 -2.84
C ASP A 113 15.93 7.29 -4.19
N THR A 114 14.86 7.23 -5.01
CA THR A 114 14.78 7.97 -6.28
C THR A 114 14.86 9.47 -6.03
N PHE A 115 15.78 10.13 -6.73
CA PHE A 115 16.03 11.56 -6.62
C PHE A 115 15.04 12.34 -7.46
N LEU A 116 14.11 13.02 -6.80
CA LEU A 116 12.98 13.73 -7.40
C LEU A 116 12.77 15.09 -6.69
N MET A 117 11.83 15.89 -7.19
CA MET A 117 11.28 17.01 -6.43
C MET A 117 10.42 16.43 -5.29
N ASN A 118 11.01 16.28 -4.11
CA ASN A 118 10.39 15.62 -2.95
C ASN A 118 9.71 16.59 -1.97
N ASP A 119 9.93 17.89 -2.12
CA ASP A 119 9.22 18.96 -1.42
C ASP A 119 8.62 19.89 -2.47
N THR A 120 7.42 19.60 -2.92
CA THR A 120 6.74 20.31 -3.99
C THR A 120 6.39 21.76 -3.61
N ALA A 121 6.10 22.01 -2.33
CA ALA A 121 5.77 23.35 -1.82
C ALA A 121 6.95 24.33 -1.90
N ASN A 122 8.18 23.83 -1.69
CA ASN A 122 9.41 24.65 -1.68
C ASN A 122 10.32 24.35 -2.88
N SER A 123 9.88 23.55 -3.85
CA SER A 123 10.68 23.09 -4.99
C SER A 123 12.00 22.42 -4.54
N GLY A 124 11.94 21.69 -3.43
CA GLY A 124 13.07 20.93 -2.87
C GLY A 124 13.29 19.62 -3.60
N TYR A 125 14.55 19.20 -3.72
CA TYR A 125 14.96 17.96 -4.36
C TYR A 125 15.67 17.04 -3.39
N GLY A 126 15.30 15.78 -3.37
CA GLY A 126 15.87 14.75 -2.50
C GLY A 126 15.30 13.36 -2.83
N LYS A 127 15.46 12.45 -1.89
CA LYS A 127 14.91 11.09 -2.02
C LYS A 127 13.38 11.12 -1.89
N LEU A 128 12.70 10.32 -2.68
CA LEU A 128 11.24 10.26 -2.66
C LEU A 128 10.67 9.92 -1.28
N ASN A 129 11.32 9.02 -0.52
CA ASN A 129 10.84 8.67 0.83
C ASN A 129 10.86 9.85 1.84
N GLN A 130 11.69 10.86 1.60
CA GLN A 130 11.73 12.05 2.46
C GLN A 130 10.43 12.87 2.39
N SER A 131 9.70 12.84 1.27
CA SER A 131 8.39 13.51 1.17
C SER A 131 7.37 12.90 2.15
N TYR A 132 7.39 11.57 2.30
CA TYR A 132 6.55 10.91 3.32
C TYR A 132 7.00 11.25 4.74
N PHE A 133 8.31 11.24 5.01
CA PHE A 133 8.84 11.61 6.34
C PHE A 133 8.43 13.02 6.75
N LEU A 134 8.51 13.98 5.82
CA LEU A 134 8.24 15.39 6.11
C LEU A 134 6.74 15.70 6.25
N GLN A 135 5.91 15.14 5.39
CA GLN A 135 4.51 15.54 5.25
C GLN A 135 3.52 14.37 5.25
N GLY A 136 3.98 13.13 5.50
CA GLY A 136 3.13 11.94 5.49
C GLY A 136 2.64 11.57 4.09
N PRO A 137 1.48 10.89 4.00
CA PRO A 137 0.92 10.47 2.72
C PRO A 137 0.70 11.63 1.74
N SER A 138 0.17 12.77 2.20
CA SER A 138 -0.12 13.93 1.35
C SER A 138 1.14 14.44 0.64
N GLY A 139 2.26 14.60 1.36
CA GLY A 139 3.52 15.04 0.75
C GLY A 139 4.07 14.06 -0.28
N ASN A 140 3.95 12.75 -0.03
CA ASN A 140 4.42 11.75 -0.97
C ASN A 140 3.53 11.66 -2.22
N ILE A 141 2.19 11.73 -2.05
CA ILE A 141 1.23 11.78 -3.16
C ILE A 141 1.48 13.03 -4.02
N SER A 142 1.67 14.20 -3.39
CA SER A 142 2.02 15.42 -4.12
C SER A 142 3.31 15.25 -4.92
N ALA A 143 4.35 14.66 -4.33
CA ALA A 143 5.59 14.37 -5.05
C ALA A 143 5.38 13.40 -6.21
N ILE A 144 4.62 12.32 -6.03
CA ILE A 144 4.29 11.35 -7.08
C ILE A 144 3.54 12.04 -8.21
N ASN A 145 2.44 12.74 -7.91
CA ASN A 145 1.61 13.39 -8.91
C ASN A 145 2.39 14.43 -9.71
N THR A 146 3.22 15.23 -9.04
CA THR A 146 4.01 16.31 -9.67
C THR A 146 5.14 15.80 -10.56
N ASN A 147 5.88 14.76 -10.09
CA ASN A 147 7.04 14.25 -10.83
C ASN A 147 6.69 13.26 -11.93
N LEU A 148 5.55 12.56 -11.81
CA LEU A 148 5.22 11.43 -12.67
C LEU A 148 3.94 11.65 -13.50
N ASP A 149 3.40 12.86 -13.50
CA ASP A 149 2.13 13.20 -14.17
C ASP A 149 0.99 12.23 -13.81
N MET A 150 0.93 11.84 -12.52
CA MET A 150 -0.05 10.89 -12.03
C MET A 150 -1.31 11.57 -11.49
N LYS A 151 -2.37 10.78 -11.35
CA LYS A 151 -3.59 11.11 -10.61
C LYS A 151 -3.81 10.02 -9.57
N VAL A 152 -3.11 10.12 -8.44
CA VAL A 152 -3.35 9.24 -7.29
C VAL A 152 -4.66 9.67 -6.64
N GLU A 153 -5.63 8.76 -6.58
CA GLU A 153 -6.97 9.03 -6.06
C GLU A 153 -7.12 8.61 -4.59
N ASP A 154 -6.39 7.56 -4.20
CA ASP A 154 -6.43 7.03 -2.85
C ASP A 154 -5.08 6.54 -2.37
N PHE A 155 -4.97 6.30 -1.06
CA PHE A 155 -3.79 5.70 -0.46
C PHE A 155 -4.13 4.69 0.63
N VAL A 156 -3.17 3.80 0.89
CA VAL A 156 -3.14 2.91 2.05
C VAL A 156 -1.73 2.95 2.64
N SER A 157 -1.62 3.30 3.92
CA SER A 157 -0.40 3.17 4.70
C SER A 157 -0.56 2.04 5.71
N PHE A 158 0.40 1.14 5.75
CA PHE A 158 0.40 -0.02 6.65
C PHE A 158 1.76 -0.18 7.35
N ASN A 159 1.79 -0.86 8.48
CA ASN A 159 3.00 -1.21 9.20
C ASN A 159 3.26 -2.72 9.19
N TRP A 160 4.34 -3.14 9.84
CA TRP A 160 4.73 -4.55 9.88
C TRP A 160 3.72 -5.45 10.58
N ASN A 161 3.01 -4.94 11.61
CA ASN A 161 1.98 -5.68 12.32
C ASN A 161 0.79 -5.97 11.39
N SER A 162 0.24 -4.95 10.77
CA SER A 162 -0.90 -5.09 9.86
C SER A 162 -0.59 -6.00 8.66
N ALA A 163 0.65 -5.91 8.13
CA ALA A 163 1.10 -6.81 7.07
C ALA A 163 1.19 -8.27 7.55
N ALA A 164 1.80 -8.51 8.72
CA ALA A 164 1.92 -9.85 9.28
C ALA A 164 0.55 -10.47 9.60
N ASP A 165 -0.36 -9.70 10.18
CA ASP A 165 -1.72 -10.15 10.48
C ASP A 165 -2.50 -10.51 9.21
N ALA A 166 -2.43 -9.66 8.16
CA ALA A 166 -3.08 -9.93 6.88
C ALA A 166 -2.57 -11.23 6.25
N ILE A 167 -1.25 -11.41 6.21
CA ILE A 167 -0.62 -12.60 5.64
C ILE A 167 -1.01 -13.86 6.43
N ASN A 168 -0.99 -13.80 7.77
CA ASN A 168 -1.40 -14.92 8.61
C ASN A 168 -2.86 -15.33 8.37
N LEU A 169 -3.77 -14.37 8.30
CA LEU A 169 -5.20 -14.62 8.07
C LEU A 169 -5.48 -15.20 6.68
N LEU A 170 -4.64 -14.82 5.69
CA LEU A 170 -4.74 -15.32 4.32
C LEU A 170 -3.94 -16.62 4.10
N GLY A 171 -3.39 -17.22 5.16
CA GLY A 171 -2.79 -18.54 5.14
C GLY A 171 -1.30 -18.57 4.78
N GLY A 172 -0.57 -17.45 4.91
CA GLY A 172 0.87 -17.39 4.62
C GLY A 172 1.20 -17.23 3.13
N VAL A 173 2.49 -17.34 2.79
CA VAL A 173 2.99 -17.27 1.40
C VAL A 173 4.08 -18.32 1.16
N ASP A 174 4.15 -18.83 -0.07
CA ASP A 174 5.15 -19.83 -0.48
C ASP A 174 6.32 -19.13 -1.22
N ILE A 175 7.50 -19.13 -0.62
CA ILE A 175 8.69 -18.44 -1.14
C ILE A 175 9.84 -19.43 -1.32
N GLU A 176 10.46 -19.39 -2.46
CA GLU A 176 11.73 -20.11 -2.69
C GLU A 176 12.91 -19.26 -2.21
N LEU A 177 13.47 -19.63 -1.06
CA LEU A 177 14.61 -18.94 -0.47
C LEU A 177 15.93 -19.44 -1.05
N SER A 178 16.73 -18.51 -1.56
CA SER A 178 18.12 -18.76 -1.88
C SER A 178 18.94 -19.02 -0.62
N LYS A 179 20.15 -19.63 -0.77
CA LYS A 179 21.08 -19.84 0.36
C LYS A 179 21.50 -18.50 1.00
N ALA A 180 21.64 -17.43 0.22
CA ALA A 180 22.00 -16.11 0.72
C ALA A 180 20.88 -15.49 1.57
N GLU A 181 19.64 -15.61 1.12
CA GLU A 181 18.47 -15.14 1.87
C GLU A 181 18.28 -15.92 3.16
N PHE A 182 18.41 -17.25 3.11
CA PHE A 182 18.33 -18.10 4.30
C PHE A 182 19.40 -17.73 5.35
N TYR A 183 20.61 -17.38 4.94
CA TYR A 183 21.67 -16.99 5.86
C TYR A 183 21.30 -15.79 6.75
N TYR A 184 20.53 -14.85 6.22
CA TYR A 184 20.16 -13.62 6.95
C TYR A 184 18.76 -13.64 7.56
N ILE A 185 17.81 -14.41 6.97
CA ILE A 185 16.38 -14.26 7.27
C ILE A 185 16.04 -14.50 8.75
N ASN A 186 16.71 -15.46 9.42
CA ASN A 186 16.43 -15.80 10.82
C ASN A 186 16.74 -14.65 11.78
N ALA A 187 17.75 -13.83 11.48
CA ALA A 187 18.02 -12.61 12.25
C ALA A 187 16.90 -11.58 12.06
N PHE A 188 16.39 -11.42 10.83
CA PHE A 188 15.27 -10.53 10.53
C PHE A 188 13.94 -11.06 11.13
N ILE A 189 13.73 -12.38 11.20
CA ILE A 189 12.57 -12.97 11.90
C ILE A 189 12.63 -12.59 13.39
N THR A 190 13.77 -12.76 14.04
CA THR A 190 13.94 -12.36 15.45
C THR A 190 13.66 -10.88 15.67
N GLU A 191 14.18 -10.01 14.80
CA GLU A 191 13.92 -8.58 14.88
C GLU A 191 12.44 -8.26 14.65
N THR A 192 11.79 -8.93 13.69
CA THR A 192 10.37 -8.71 13.37
C THR A 192 9.47 -9.18 14.50
N VAL A 193 9.75 -10.34 15.14
CA VAL A 193 9.06 -10.78 16.37
C VAL A 193 9.17 -9.72 17.47
N ASN A 194 10.37 -9.16 17.69
CA ASN A 194 10.58 -8.13 18.70
C ASN A 194 9.82 -6.82 18.41
N ILE A 195 9.67 -6.44 17.14
CA ILE A 195 8.96 -5.24 16.73
C ILE A 195 7.45 -5.44 16.80
N THR A 196 6.95 -6.55 16.26
CA THR A 196 5.51 -6.80 16.12
C THR A 196 4.88 -7.39 17.39
N GLY A 197 5.66 -8.08 18.21
CA GLY A 197 5.15 -8.87 19.32
C GLY A 197 4.41 -10.15 18.88
N ILE A 198 4.33 -10.42 17.58
CA ILE A 198 3.69 -11.63 17.03
C ILE A 198 4.71 -12.76 17.07
N PRO A 199 4.40 -13.90 17.72
CA PRO A 199 5.32 -15.04 17.80
C PRO A 199 5.51 -15.71 16.43
N SER A 200 6.73 -16.14 16.15
CA SER A 200 7.09 -16.94 14.97
C SER A 200 8.33 -17.78 15.25
N THR A 201 8.64 -18.70 14.34
CA THR A 201 9.78 -19.62 14.47
C THR A 201 10.83 -19.34 13.39
N HIS A 202 12.08 -19.74 13.65
CA HIS A 202 13.13 -19.70 12.64
C HIS A 202 12.90 -20.77 11.58
N LEU A 203 13.36 -20.49 10.36
CA LEU A 203 13.38 -21.43 9.25
C LEU A 203 14.57 -22.37 9.39
N GLU A 204 14.44 -23.61 8.90
CA GLU A 204 15.46 -24.66 9.06
C GLU A 204 16.40 -24.78 7.86
N GLY A 205 16.04 -24.23 6.68
CA GLY A 205 16.84 -24.35 5.47
C GLY A 205 16.41 -23.43 4.33
N PRO A 206 17.21 -23.33 3.26
CA PRO A 206 16.83 -22.68 2.01
C PRO A 206 15.88 -23.58 1.19
N GLY A 207 15.44 -23.09 0.03
CA GLY A 207 14.49 -23.75 -0.87
C GLY A 207 13.05 -23.27 -0.62
N MET A 208 12.08 -24.04 -1.09
CA MET A 208 10.68 -23.70 -0.95
C MET A 208 10.27 -23.72 0.52
N GLN A 209 9.78 -22.60 1.02
CA GLN A 209 9.33 -22.41 2.39
C GLN A 209 7.92 -21.82 2.39
N HIS A 210 7.06 -22.35 3.26
CA HIS A 210 5.78 -21.72 3.57
C HIS A 210 5.98 -20.75 4.73
N LEU A 211 5.91 -19.45 4.45
CA LEU A 211 6.19 -18.38 5.40
C LEU A 211 4.92 -17.91 6.09
N ASP A 212 4.94 -17.83 7.42
CA ASP A 212 3.95 -17.08 8.17
C ASP A 212 4.11 -15.56 7.96
N GLY A 213 3.19 -14.76 8.53
CA GLY A 213 3.20 -13.30 8.31
C GLY A 213 4.47 -12.62 8.82
N VAL A 214 5.04 -13.08 9.97
CA VAL A 214 6.29 -12.52 10.51
C VAL A 214 7.49 -12.88 9.64
N GLN A 215 7.55 -14.12 9.18
CA GLN A 215 8.60 -14.61 8.27
C GLN A 215 8.53 -13.90 6.90
N ALA A 216 7.33 -13.70 6.36
CA ALA A 216 7.12 -12.97 5.12
C ALA A 216 7.51 -11.48 5.25
N VAL A 217 7.16 -10.82 6.35
CA VAL A 217 7.62 -9.45 6.64
C VAL A 217 9.15 -9.42 6.79
N ALA A 218 9.76 -10.38 7.48
CA ALA A 218 11.21 -10.50 7.58
C ALA A 218 11.87 -10.65 6.19
N TYR A 219 11.28 -11.47 5.31
CA TYR A 219 11.74 -11.65 3.92
C TYR A 219 11.66 -10.33 3.12
N MET A 220 10.57 -9.59 3.21
CA MET A 220 10.43 -8.28 2.57
C MET A 220 11.43 -7.23 3.06
N ARG A 221 11.99 -7.40 4.26
CA ARG A 221 12.96 -6.49 4.89
C ARG A 221 14.41 -6.85 4.58
N LEU A 222 14.71 -8.01 4.00
CA LEU A 222 16.07 -8.44 3.66
C LEU A 222 16.76 -7.42 2.74
N ARG A 223 17.98 -7.01 3.08
CA ARG A 223 18.76 -6.00 2.33
C ARG A 223 20.29 -6.16 2.40
N GLN A 224 20.80 -7.10 3.18
CA GLN A 224 22.24 -7.19 3.46
C GLN A 224 23.04 -7.93 2.39
N MET A 225 22.39 -8.70 1.52
CA MET A 225 23.04 -9.50 0.49
C MET A 225 22.88 -8.94 -0.94
N ASP A 226 22.06 -7.89 -1.12
CA ASP A 226 21.76 -7.36 -2.44
C ASP A 226 21.30 -5.89 -2.42
N THR A 227 20.71 -5.43 -3.51
CA THR A 227 20.31 -4.03 -3.71
C THR A 227 18.88 -3.75 -3.22
N ASP A 228 18.54 -2.46 -3.04
CA ASP A 228 17.16 -2.03 -2.79
C ASP A 228 16.20 -2.46 -3.93
N PHE A 229 16.69 -2.64 -5.16
CA PHE A 229 15.90 -3.17 -6.28
C PHE A 229 15.42 -4.60 -6.02
N LYS A 230 16.31 -5.46 -5.53
CA LYS A 230 15.97 -6.84 -5.15
C LYS A 230 15.03 -6.89 -3.96
N ARG A 231 15.16 -5.96 -3.00
CA ARG A 231 14.18 -5.83 -1.92
C ARG A 231 12.79 -5.48 -2.47
N ALA A 232 12.68 -4.53 -3.40
CA ALA A 232 11.42 -4.18 -4.03
C ALA A 232 10.80 -5.36 -4.82
N GLU A 233 11.61 -6.20 -5.47
CA GLU A 233 11.14 -7.44 -6.10
C GLU A 233 10.54 -8.40 -5.07
N ARG A 234 11.21 -8.64 -3.93
CA ARG A 234 10.68 -9.48 -2.83
C ARG A 234 9.35 -8.95 -2.30
N GLN A 235 9.24 -7.63 -2.12
CA GLN A 235 8.00 -7.00 -1.67
C GLN A 235 6.86 -7.23 -2.66
N ARG A 236 7.10 -7.06 -3.97
CA ARG A 236 6.09 -7.36 -5.01
C ARG A 236 5.68 -8.83 -5.01
N SER A 237 6.65 -9.75 -4.96
CA SER A 237 6.37 -11.19 -4.95
C SER A 237 5.48 -11.60 -3.77
N VAL A 238 5.71 -11.05 -2.59
CA VAL A 238 4.84 -11.30 -1.43
C VAL A 238 3.45 -10.70 -1.64
N ILE A 239 3.35 -9.46 -2.13
CA ILE A 239 2.06 -8.80 -2.39
C ILE A 239 1.24 -9.56 -3.43
N GLU A 240 1.86 -10.03 -4.51
CA GLU A 240 1.20 -10.85 -5.54
C GLU A 240 0.59 -12.11 -4.94
N GLN A 241 1.34 -12.84 -4.11
CA GLN A 241 0.82 -14.06 -3.47
C GLN A 241 -0.27 -13.78 -2.45
N VAL A 242 -0.11 -12.73 -1.65
CA VAL A 242 -1.15 -12.28 -0.69
C VAL A 242 -2.45 -11.95 -1.45
N PHE A 243 -2.34 -11.25 -2.57
CA PHE A 243 -3.49 -10.95 -3.42
C PHE A 243 -4.13 -12.22 -4.01
N ASP A 244 -3.31 -13.16 -4.51
CA ASP A 244 -3.80 -14.43 -5.02
C ASP A 244 -4.48 -15.28 -3.95
N ASN A 245 -3.98 -15.24 -2.71
CA ASN A 245 -4.62 -15.91 -1.57
C ASN A 245 -5.94 -15.22 -1.21
N ALA A 246 -5.99 -13.88 -1.21
CA ALA A 246 -7.24 -13.14 -0.99
C ALA A 246 -8.30 -13.50 -2.03
N ARG A 247 -7.93 -13.66 -3.32
CA ARG A 247 -8.85 -14.10 -4.38
C ARG A 247 -9.41 -15.50 -4.19
N LYS A 248 -8.68 -16.38 -3.49
CA LYS A 248 -9.09 -17.76 -3.18
C LYS A 248 -9.87 -17.86 -1.89
N ALA A 249 -9.73 -16.87 -1.00
CA ALA A 249 -10.39 -16.85 0.29
C ALA A 249 -11.91 -16.70 0.15
N ASP A 250 -12.63 -17.21 1.14
CA ASP A 250 -14.06 -16.94 1.26
C ASP A 250 -14.34 -15.54 1.82
N ILE A 251 -15.55 -15.05 1.64
CA ILE A 251 -15.93 -13.70 2.08
C ILE A 251 -15.80 -13.53 3.61
N SER A 252 -16.01 -14.57 4.39
CA SER A 252 -15.85 -14.53 5.85
C SER A 252 -14.41 -14.26 6.25
N THR A 253 -13.46 -14.91 5.58
CA THR A 253 -12.03 -14.67 5.76
C THR A 253 -11.66 -13.23 5.37
N LEU A 254 -12.15 -12.72 4.24
CA LEU A 254 -11.88 -11.34 3.80
C LEU A 254 -12.44 -10.30 4.79
N ILE A 255 -13.64 -10.54 5.31
CA ILE A 255 -14.23 -9.71 6.36
C ILE A 255 -13.37 -9.77 7.63
N GLN A 256 -12.87 -10.94 8.02
CA GLN A 256 -11.98 -11.08 9.18
C GLN A 256 -10.65 -10.34 8.96
N VAL A 257 -10.05 -10.43 7.76
CA VAL A 257 -8.85 -9.65 7.40
C VAL A 257 -9.13 -8.16 7.56
N PHE A 258 -10.22 -7.67 6.96
CA PHE A 258 -10.60 -6.28 7.07
C PHE A 258 -10.72 -5.83 8.52
N HIS A 259 -11.46 -6.56 9.35
CA HIS A 259 -11.67 -6.19 10.75
C HIS A 259 -10.39 -6.22 11.60
N THR A 260 -9.46 -7.09 11.27
CA THR A 260 -8.19 -7.18 12.00
C THR A 260 -7.21 -6.09 11.56
N VAL A 261 -7.16 -5.81 10.25
CA VAL A 261 -6.16 -4.93 9.64
C VAL A 261 -6.59 -3.46 9.64
N ALA A 262 -7.88 -3.18 9.41
CA ALA A 262 -8.39 -1.81 9.28
C ALA A 262 -8.04 -0.88 10.45
N PRO A 263 -8.06 -1.31 11.73
CA PRO A 263 -7.62 -0.47 12.85
C PRO A 263 -6.11 -0.15 12.86
N GLN A 264 -5.32 -0.86 12.07
CA GLN A 264 -3.86 -0.80 12.03
C GLN A 264 -3.32 -0.07 10.79
N ILE A 265 -4.19 0.38 9.88
CA ILE A 265 -3.83 1.11 8.68
C ILE A 265 -4.32 2.56 8.73
N MET A 266 -3.75 3.39 7.88
CA MET A 266 -4.26 4.73 7.56
C MET A 266 -4.59 4.74 6.06
N THR A 267 -5.77 5.21 5.69
CA THR A 267 -6.23 5.15 4.30
C THR A 267 -7.24 6.26 4.00
N SER A 268 -7.36 6.65 2.74
CA SER A 268 -8.48 7.46 2.25
C SER A 268 -9.63 6.61 1.72
N ILE A 269 -9.39 5.31 1.46
CA ILE A 269 -10.40 4.38 0.94
C ILE A 269 -11.49 4.19 2.00
N SER A 270 -12.74 4.36 1.61
CA SER A 270 -13.89 4.18 2.48
C SER A 270 -14.16 2.70 2.79
N GLU A 271 -14.89 2.43 3.87
CA GLU A 271 -15.35 1.09 4.22
C GLU A 271 -16.20 0.47 3.10
N GLU A 272 -17.04 1.29 2.44
CA GLU A 272 -17.90 0.84 1.34
C GLU A 272 -17.08 0.36 0.14
N GLU A 273 -16.03 1.10 -0.25
CA GLU A 273 -15.12 0.71 -1.32
C GLU A 273 -14.32 -0.55 -0.98
N PHE A 274 -13.84 -0.68 0.27
CA PHE A 274 -13.21 -1.93 0.72
C PHE A 274 -14.15 -3.12 0.63
N MET A 275 -15.40 -2.96 1.03
CA MET A 275 -16.39 -4.02 0.96
C MET A 275 -16.72 -4.36 -0.50
N ASP A 276 -16.83 -3.37 -1.39
CA ASP A 276 -17.02 -3.61 -2.82
C ASP A 276 -15.88 -4.41 -3.43
N ILE A 277 -14.62 -4.06 -3.11
CA ILE A 277 -13.45 -4.84 -3.51
C ILE A 277 -13.55 -6.28 -2.99
N ALA A 278 -13.87 -6.47 -1.72
CA ALA A 278 -13.96 -7.79 -1.11
C ALA A 278 -15.03 -8.67 -1.76
N TYR A 279 -16.23 -8.13 -2.02
CA TYR A 279 -17.30 -8.85 -2.69
C TYR A 279 -16.98 -9.18 -4.16
N ASN A 280 -16.22 -8.30 -4.83
CA ASN A 280 -15.86 -8.41 -6.24
C ASN A 280 -14.42 -8.89 -6.45
N ILE A 281 -13.74 -9.40 -5.42
CA ILE A 281 -12.29 -9.71 -5.45
C ILE A 281 -11.89 -10.61 -6.63
N LYS A 282 -12.79 -11.49 -7.08
CA LYS A 282 -12.55 -12.41 -8.21
C LYS A 282 -12.51 -11.71 -9.57
N LYS A 283 -13.06 -10.49 -9.68
CA LYS A 283 -12.97 -9.66 -10.89
C LYS A 283 -11.54 -9.17 -11.11
N TYR A 284 -10.81 -8.92 -10.03
CA TYR A 284 -9.51 -8.30 -10.08
C TYR A 284 -8.39 -9.32 -10.30
N TYR A 285 -7.37 -8.96 -11.07
CA TYR A 285 -6.18 -9.79 -11.31
C TYR A 285 -4.96 -8.94 -11.61
N ILE A 286 -3.78 -9.35 -11.10
CA ILE A 286 -2.52 -8.66 -11.37
C ILE A 286 -2.01 -9.16 -12.72
N ASN A 287 -1.79 -8.22 -13.67
CA ASN A 287 -1.31 -8.50 -15.02
C ASN A 287 0.13 -7.99 -15.27
N GLY A 288 0.75 -7.37 -14.30
CA GLY A 288 2.14 -6.95 -14.42
C GLY A 288 2.65 -6.21 -13.20
N THR A 289 3.96 -6.36 -12.99
CA THR A 289 4.68 -5.65 -11.93
C THR A 289 6.00 -5.11 -12.45
N ALA A 290 6.39 -3.90 -12.01
CA ALA A 290 7.61 -3.24 -12.41
C ALA A 290 8.24 -2.45 -11.26
N GLY A 291 9.45 -1.93 -11.49
CA GLY A 291 10.10 -0.97 -10.61
C GLY A 291 10.38 0.33 -11.35
N PHE A 292 10.18 1.45 -10.67
CA PHE A 292 10.47 2.77 -11.19
C PHE A 292 11.61 3.44 -10.38
N PRO A 293 12.58 4.08 -11.06
CA PRO A 293 12.72 4.24 -12.52
C PRO A 293 13.04 2.93 -13.25
N PHE A 294 12.59 2.81 -14.50
CA PHE A 294 12.91 1.67 -15.37
C PHE A 294 14.37 1.69 -15.81
N GLU A 295 14.85 2.89 -16.20
CA GLU A 295 16.23 3.13 -16.55
C GLU A 295 16.85 4.12 -15.57
N GLN A 296 17.87 3.69 -14.83
CA GLN A 296 18.47 4.48 -13.76
C GLN A 296 19.96 4.24 -13.61
N THR A 297 20.57 5.18 -12.91
CA THR A 297 21.92 5.06 -12.34
C THR A 297 21.88 5.31 -10.84
N THR A 298 22.96 4.98 -10.14
CA THR A 298 23.11 5.31 -8.72
C THR A 298 24.28 6.26 -8.55
N ALA A 299 24.12 7.28 -7.70
CA ALA A 299 25.17 8.25 -7.38
C ALA A 299 25.10 8.65 -5.91
N SER A 300 26.18 9.26 -5.40
CA SER A 300 26.19 9.89 -4.09
C SER A 300 26.14 11.40 -4.28
N LEU A 301 25.07 12.05 -3.82
CA LEU A 301 24.86 13.49 -3.97
C LEU A 301 25.06 14.21 -2.63
N GLY A 302 26.28 14.61 -2.34
CA GLY A 302 26.63 15.44 -1.19
C GLY A 302 25.90 15.03 0.10
N LYS A 303 25.09 15.93 0.68
CA LYS A 303 24.34 15.68 1.92
C LYS A 303 23.16 14.70 1.76
N THR A 304 22.66 14.49 0.54
CA THR A 304 21.54 13.56 0.27
C THR A 304 22.00 12.11 0.35
N GLY A 305 23.30 11.85 0.19
CA GLY A 305 23.89 10.51 0.22
C GLY A 305 23.59 9.72 -1.06
N SER A 306 23.54 8.39 -0.97
CA SER A 306 23.26 7.53 -2.12
C SER A 306 21.84 7.71 -2.62
N VAL A 307 21.67 7.91 -3.92
CA VAL A 307 20.38 8.13 -4.61
C VAL A 307 20.29 7.30 -5.88
N VAL A 308 19.06 7.02 -6.30
CA VAL A 308 18.72 6.47 -7.61
C VAL A 308 18.32 7.63 -8.52
N ILE A 309 18.99 7.77 -9.65
CA ILE A 309 18.77 8.87 -10.60
C ILE A 309 18.17 8.26 -11.88
N PRO A 310 16.97 8.67 -12.31
CA PRO A 310 16.43 8.28 -13.62
C PRO A 310 17.40 8.68 -14.74
N SER A 311 17.59 7.85 -15.77
CA SER A 311 18.42 8.21 -16.94
C SER A 311 17.93 9.51 -17.57
N THR A 312 16.65 9.63 -17.83
CA THR A 312 15.89 10.90 -17.89
C THR A 312 14.57 10.66 -17.17
N LEU A 313 14.00 11.71 -16.55
CA LEU A 313 12.69 11.55 -15.93
C LEU A 313 11.61 11.37 -16.98
N GLU A 314 11.72 12.11 -18.10
CA GLU A 314 10.77 12.06 -19.21
C GLU A 314 10.58 10.64 -19.75
N SER A 315 11.65 9.98 -20.20
CA SER A 315 11.55 8.62 -20.76
C SER A 315 11.01 7.60 -19.75
N ASN A 316 11.36 7.76 -18.47
CA ASN A 316 10.86 6.88 -17.42
C ASN A 316 9.38 7.11 -17.12
N VAL A 317 8.89 8.37 -17.19
CA VAL A 317 7.47 8.68 -16.99
C VAL A 317 6.63 8.23 -18.19
N GLU A 318 7.14 8.39 -19.41
CA GLU A 318 6.48 7.87 -20.63
C GLU A 318 6.37 6.33 -20.55
N GLU A 319 7.42 5.63 -20.13
CA GLU A 319 7.37 4.18 -19.91
C GLU A 319 6.42 3.79 -18.77
N LEU A 320 6.33 4.61 -17.71
CA LEU A 320 5.40 4.40 -16.60
C LEU A 320 3.94 4.47 -17.08
N HIS A 321 3.58 5.48 -17.87
CA HIS A 321 2.24 5.61 -18.41
C HIS A 321 1.90 4.51 -19.41
N ARG A 322 2.85 4.12 -20.25
CA ARG A 322 2.69 2.94 -21.12
C ARG A 322 2.44 1.68 -20.30
N PHE A 323 3.23 1.45 -19.27
CA PHE A 323 3.10 0.27 -18.43
C PHE A 323 1.79 0.26 -17.62
N LEU A 324 1.39 1.38 -16.99
CA LEU A 324 0.22 1.41 -16.11
C LEU A 324 -1.10 1.53 -16.85
N TYR A 325 -1.12 2.24 -18.00
CA TYR A 325 -2.34 2.68 -18.65
C TYR A 325 -2.48 2.25 -20.12
N ASP A 326 -1.54 1.46 -20.65
CA ASP A 326 -1.46 1.13 -22.10
C ASP A 326 -1.51 2.41 -22.97
N ASP A 327 -0.76 3.44 -22.54
CA ASP A 327 -0.75 4.73 -23.21
C ASP A 327 0.57 4.93 -23.99
N ASP A 328 0.61 4.40 -25.22
CA ASP A 328 1.77 4.53 -26.10
C ASP A 328 1.90 5.95 -26.69
N ALA A 329 0.85 6.74 -26.63
CA ALA A 329 0.83 8.11 -27.20
C ALA A 329 1.15 9.18 -26.15
N TYR A 330 1.25 8.80 -24.87
CA TYR A 330 1.50 9.75 -23.79
C TYR A 330 2.83 10.49 -23.98
N THR A 331 2.79 11.80 -23.74
CA THR A 331 3.97 12.67 -23.70
C THR A 331 3.97 13.50 -22.43
N CYS A 332 5.12 13.61 -21.78
CA CYS A 332 5.27 14.31 -20.52
C CYS A 332 4.82 15.77 -20.57
N SER A 333 4.25 16.25 -19.46
CA SER A 333 3.94 17.64 -19.21
C SER A 333 5.18 18.54 -19.24
N GLY A 334 4.98 19.84 -19.35
CA GLY A 334 6.06 20.83 -19.16
C GLY A 334 6.73 20.73 -17.81
N GLN A 335 5.95 20.42 -16.77
CA GLN A 335 6.41 20.23 -15.39
C GLN A 335 7.43 19.07 -15.27
N VAL A 336 7.12 17.89 -15.80
CA VAL A 336 8.03 16.73 -15.77
C VAL A 336 9.32 17.04 -16.52
N ARG A 337 9.23 17.71 -17.69
CA ARG A 337 10.42 18.13 -18.45
C ARG A 337 11.31 19.11 -17.69
N ASP A 338 10.72 20.05 -16.95
CA ASP A 338 11.47 21.03 -16.16
C ASP A 338 12.16 20.33 -14.95
N ILE A 339 11.46 19.43 -14.28
CA ILE A 339 12.02 18.62 -13.20
C ILE A 339 13.16 17.74 -13.72
N SER A 340 13.00 17.08 -14.85
CA SER A 340 14.03 16.25 -15.49
C SER A 340 15.32 17.02 -15.73
N ARG A 341 15.21 18.22 -16.30
CA ARG A 341 16.38 19.10 -16.53
C ARG A 341 17.07 19.49 -15.23
N GLU A 342 16.32 19.79 -14.18
CA GLU A 342 16.90 20.16 -12.88
C GLU A 342 17.55 18.94 -12.18
N ILE A 343 16.99 17.73 -12.29
CA ILE A 343 17.62 16.49 -11.77
C ILE A 343 18.98 16.29 -12.43
N ILE A 344 19.05 16.34 -13.77
CA ILE A 344 20.30 16.17 -14.53
C ILE A 344 21.33 17.23 -14.10
N LYS A 345 20.93 18.49 -14.02
CA LYS A 345 21.80 19.60 -13.59
C LYS A 345 22.38 19.41 -12.19
N ARG A 346 21.58 18.88 -11.24
CA ARG A 346 22.02 18.62 -9.87
C ARG A 346 22.91 17.37 -9.79
N ALA A 347 22.63 16.35 -10.58
CA ALA A 347 23.45 15.14 -10.66
C ALA A 347 24.85 15.40 -11.20
N VAL A 348 24.99 16.33 -12.17
CA VAL A 348 26.30 16.68 -12.77
C VAL A 348 27.14 17.63 -11.89
N LYS A 349 26.51 18.42 -11.02
CA LYS A 349 27.19 19.41 -10.15
C LYS A 349 27.84 18.82 -8.89
N ASN A 350 27.53 17.57 -8.55
CA ASN A 350 28.05 16.85 -7.39
C ASN A 350 28.95 15.69 -7.80
#